data_44085daa7b612a9f021bfd8abe28cae2
#
_entry.id   44085daa7b612a9f021bfd8abe28cae2
#
_cell.length_a   1.000
_cell.length_b   1.000
_cell.length_c   1.000
_cell.angle_alpha   90.00
_cell.angle_beta   90.00
_cell.angle_gamma   90.00
#
_symmetry.space_group_name_H-M   'P 1'
#
loop_
_entity.id
_entity.type
_entity.pdbx_description
1 polymer ?
#
loop_
_entity_poly.entity_id
_entity_poly.type
_entity_poly.pdbx_seq_one_letter_code
_entity_poly.pdbx_strand_id
1 'polypeptide(L)'
;MSSLVAGSSKKYKIGVLVSFNDAYADMARVSVFENIEHYCKLHGYTLHVDRQQSERMTRFAAWNKVIACIEALPLYDWLFYIDVDCIIMDHTRPLEAFIDDYYSFIVPAHNVKAVDTPVLNEMGTDCVITSQFLVRNDETGMAILEDIWAAKEWPEGMDINTFDYEGRQVRVTIQKPEFVMRTKVIEEYLLNRFWYVNDPFINFHNRGVNDNIWQPGDFIVHVSNYPINDRTDLIDMLNYFSGGDVVGWYREPSKIKFISFDDLTNVMIDVCDVNHEVLIRYAFPELSHEIRYILYTNEQIDQQEVIVKAYRHDKLIAARYLPCKN
;
A
#
# COMPACT_ATOMS: atom_id res chain seq x y z
N MET A 1 -14.61 31.77 19.26
CA MET A 1 -14.99 31.28 17.92
C MET A 1 -13.78 31.49 17.03
N SER A 2 -12.94 30.48 16.94
CA SER A 2 -11.75 30.47 16.05
C SER A 2 -12.17 29.68 14.81
N SER A 3 -12.33 30.37 13.68
CA SER A 3 -12.57 29.77 12.38
C SER A 3 -11.29 29.02 12.00
N LEU A 4 -11.33 27.68 12.07
CA LEU A 4 -10.39 26.82 11.38
C LEU A 4 -10.55 27.13 9.88
N VAL A 5 -9.66 27.94 9.34
CA VAL A 5 -9.45 28.08 7.91
C VAL A 5 -8.99 26.71 7.43
N ALA A 6 -9.89 26.00 6.75
CA ALA A 6 -9.53 24.83 5.99
C ALA A 6 -8.49 25.28 4.95
N GLY A 7 -7.23 25.02 5.24
CA GLY A 7 -6.16 25.21 4.26
C GLY A 7 -6.53 24.35 3.05
N SER A 8 -6.62 24.94 1.87
CA SER A 8 -6.73 24.25 0.60
C SER A 8 -5.56 23.27 0.52
N SER A 9 -5.80 22.00 0.84
CA SER A 9 -4.80 20.96 0.64
C SER A 9 -4.49 20.91 -0.84
N LYS A 10 -3.22 21.09 -1.21
CA LYS A 10 -2.75 20.97 -2.58
C LYS A 10 -3.17 19.58 -3.08
N LYS A 11 -4.01 19.55 -4.07
CA LYS A 11 -4.46 18.27 -4.64
C LYS A 11 -3.40 17.79 -5.63
N TYR A 12 -2.62 16.78 -5.23
CA TYR A 12 -1.66 16.14 -6.13
C TYR A 12 -2.38 15.21 -7.11
N LYS A 13 -1.84 15.10 -8.32
CA LYS A 13 -2.16 14.02 -9.23
C LYS A 13 -1.27 12.82 -8.88
N ILE A 14 -1.83 11.85 -8.15
CA ILE A 14 -1.11 10.67 -7.69
C ILE A 14 -1.40 9.47 -8.58
N GLY A 15 -0.34 8.82 -9.06
CA GLY A 15 -0.40 7.51 -9.70
C GLY A 15 -0.02 6.42 -8.70
N VAL A 16 -0.73 5.30 -8.75
CA VAL A 16 -0.37 4.07 -8.04
C VAL A 16 0.05 3.04 -9.07
N LEU A 17 1.32 2.66 -9.07
CA LEU A 17 1.90 1.75 -10.05
C LEU A 17 2.09 0.36 -9.46
N VAL A 18 1.59 -0.65 -10.17
CA VAL A 18 1.88 -2.06 -9.91
C VAL A 18 2.45 -2.69 -11.17
N SER A 19 3.57 -3.42 -11.02
CA SER A 19 4.23 -4.09 -12.14
C SER A 19 4.30 -5.59 -11.88
N PHE A 20 3.76 -6.41 -12.80
CA PHE A 20 3.76 -7.88 -12.68
C PHE A 20 3.69 -8.57 -14.04
N ASN A 21 4.12 -9.82 -14.11
CA ASN A 21 4.00 -10.69 -15.29
C ASN A 21 2.85 -11.68 -15.15
N ASP A 22 2.61 -12.48 -16.18
CA ASP A 22 1.48 -13.42 -16.25
C ASP A 22 1.52 -14.52 -15.18
N ALA A 23 2.70 -14.84 -14.62
CA ALA A 23 2.81 -15.79 -13.51
C ALA A 23 2.11 -15.30 -12.23
N TYR A 24 1.90 -14.01 -12.09
CA TYR A 24 1.22 -13.37 -10.95
C TYR A 24 -0.20 -12.91 -11.27
N ALA A 25 -0.80 -13.36 -12.39
CA ALA A 25 -2.12 -12.88 -12.83
C ALA A 25 -3.23 -13.18 -11.82
N ASP A 26 -3.24 -14.38 -11.24
CA ASP A 26 -4.25 -14.77 -10.22
C ASP A 26 -4.10 -13.95 -8.94
N MET A 27 -2.86 -13.71 -8.49
CA MET A 27 -2.58 -12.85 -7.35
C MET A 27 -3.03 -11.40 -7.63
N ALA A 28 -2.70 -10.88 -8.82
CA ALA A 28 -3.09 -9.53 -9.23
C ALA A 28 -4.61 -9.35 -9.32
N ARG A 29 -5.38 -10.40 -9.64
CA ARG A 29 -6.84 -10.33 -9.59
C ARG A 29 -7.32 -9.88 -8.22
N VAL A 30 -6.75 -10.40 -7.16
CA VAL A 30 -7.16 -10.10 -5.78
C VAL A 30 -6.47 -8.83 -5.27
N SER A 31 -5.12 -8.75 -5.33
CA SER A 31 -4.38 -7.64 -4.74
C SER A 31 -4.56 -6.35 -5.53
N VAL A 32 -4.51 -6.40 -6.86
CA VAL A 32 -4.54 -5.19 -7.70
C VAL A 32 -5.99 -4.77 -7.98
N PHE A 33 -6.79 -5.67 -8.55
CA PHE A 33 -8.11 -5.29 -9.08
C PHE A 33 -9.24 -5.32 -8.02
N GLU A 34 -9.10 -6.09 -6.96
CA GLU A 34 -10.08 -6.12 -5.86
C GLU A 34 -9.67 -5.29 -4.63
N ASN A 35 -8.40 -4.88 -4.50
CA ASN A 35 -7.93 -4.09 -3.37
C ASN A 35 -7.37 -2.74 -3.80
N ILE A 36 -6.21 -2.71 -4.48
CA ILE A 36 -5.51 -1.46 -4.81
C ILE A 36 -6.36 -0.57 -5.74
N GLU A 37 -7.08 -1.15 -6.71
CA GLU A 37 -7.97 -0.38 -7.58
C GLU A 37 -9.12 0.26 -6.79
N HIS A 38 -9.69 -0.47 -5.82
CA HIS A 38 -10.74 0.06 -4.95
C HIS A 38 -10.23 1.19 -4.06
N TYR A 39 -9.02 1.05 -3.53
CA TYR A 39 -8.36 2.14 -2.80
C TYR A 39 -8.13 3.36 -3.68
N CYS A 40 -7.65 3.17 -4.91
CA CYS A 40 -7.47 4.26 -5.87
C CYS A 40 -8.79 4.99 -6.17
N LYS A 41 -9.88 4.24 -6.42
CA LYS A 41 -11.22 4.81 -6.65
C LYS A 41 -11.70 5.61 -5.43
N LEU A 42 -11.49 5.12 -4.22
CA LEU A 42 -11.90 5.80 -2.98
C LEU A 42 -11.23 7.17 -2.81
N HIS A 43 -9.95 7.28 -3.18
CA HIS A 43 -9.16 8.51 -3.00
C HIS A 43 -9.02 9.35 -4.27
N GLY A 44 -9.51 8.86 -5.41
CA GLY A 44 -9.38 9.55 -6.70
C GLY A 44 -7.98 9.49 -7.28
N TYR A 45 -7.19 8.44 -6.96
CA TYR A 45 -5.90 8.16 -7.57
C TYR A 45 -6.05 7.40 -8.89
N THR A 46 -5.00 7.40 -9.69
CA THR A 46 -4.97 6.65 -10.95
C THR A 46 -4.17 5.37 -10.76
N LEU A 47 -4.83 4.20 -10.91
CA LEU A 47 -4.10 2.93 -10.99
C LEU A 47 -3.41 2.82 -12.34
N HIS A 48 -2.10 2.55 -12.31
CA HIS A 48 -1.27 2.26 -13.48
C HIS A 48 -0.75 0.82 -13.37
N VAL A 49 -1.13 -0.03 -14.30
CA VAL A 49 -0.73 -1.44 -14.31
C VAL A 49 0.28 -1.66 -15.43
N ASP A 50 1.51 -2.04 -15.06
CA ASP A 50 2.53 -2.50 -15.99
C ASP A 50 2.54 -4.03 -16.06
N ARG A 51 2.33 -4.60 -17.26
CA ARG A 51 2.24 -6.05 -17.48
C ARG A 51 3.59 -6.71 -17.79
N GLN A 52 4.71 -6.03 -17.56
CA GLN A 52 6.06 -6.57 -17.75
C GLN A 52 6.21 -7.35 -19.07
N GLN A 53 6.00 -6.71 -20.18
CA GLN A 53 6.13 -7.37 -21.48
C GLN A 53 7.57 -7.86 -21.71
N SER A 54 7.71 -9.06 -22.24
CA SER A 54 8.99 -9.76 -22.42
C SER A 54 10.05 -8.99 -23.21
N GLU A 55 9.63 -8.07 -24.08
CA GLU A 55 10.52 -7.21 -24.87
C GLU A 55 11.36 -6.23 -24.04
N ARG A 56 10.92 -5.93 -22.79
CA ARG A 56 11.65 -5.09 -21.84
C ARG A 56 12.61 -5.87 -20.95
N MET A 57 12.50 -7.19 -20.90
CA MET A 57 13.19 -8.05 -19.95
C MET A 57 14.65 -8.30 -20.35
N THR A 58 15.45 -7.25 -20.43
CA THR A 58 16.91 -7.38 -20.53
C THR A 58 17.57 -7.69 -19.19
N ARG A 59 16.80 -7.62 -18.08
CA ARG A 59 17.24 -7.83 -16.70
C ARG A 59 16.30 -8.77 -15.95
N PHE A 60 16.66 -9.14 -14.73
CA PHE A 60 15.80 -9.90 -13.84
C PHE A 60 14.48 -9.16 -13.56
N ALA A 61 13.37 -9.89 -13.43
CA ALA A 61 12.01 -9.34 -13.38
C ALA A 61 11.81 -8.24 -12.32
N ALA A 62 12.50 -8.32 -11.17
CA ALA A 62 12.42 -7.30 -10.12
C ALA A 62 12.85 -5.89 -10.58
N TRP A 63 13.73 -5.79 -11.58
CA TRP A 63 14.15 -4.51 -12.15
C TRP A 63 13.08 -3.81 -12.99
N ASN A 64 12.06 -4.56 -13.43
CA ASN A 64 11.01 -3.98 -14.28
C ASN A 64 10.21 -2.89 -13.55
N LYS A 65 10.12 -2.93 -12.21
CA LYS A 65 9.52 -1.86 -11.42
C LYS A 65 10.19 -0.51 -11.67
N VAL A 66 11.51 -0.50 -11.82
CA VAL A 66 12.28 0.74 -12.01
C VAL A 66 11.97 1.38 -13.35
N ILE A 67 12.03 0.60 -14.46
CA ILE A 67 11.72 1.13 -15.78
C ILE A 67 10.24 1.52 -15.90
N ALA A 68 9.34 0.76 -15.29
CA ALA A 68 7.93 1.12 -15.23
C ALA A 68 7.69 2.44 -14.49
N CYS A 69 8.45 2.68 -13.39
CA CYS A 69 8.41 3.97 -12.69
C CYS A 69 8.93 5.12 -13.56
N ILE A 70 10.04 4.94 -14.28
CA ILE A 70 10.60 5.96 -15.20
C ILE A 70 9.56 6.36 -16.26
N GLU A 71 8.88 5.38 -16.85
CA GLU A 71 7.89 5.61 -17.90
C GLU A 71 6.60 6.24 -17.37
N ALA A 72 6.15 5.86 -16.18
CA ALA A 72 4.90 6.33 -15.60
C ALA A 72 5.03 7.68 -14.88
N LEU A 73 6.18 7.98 -14.27
CA LEU A 73 6.38 9.16 -13.42
C LEU A 73 5.99 10.49 -14.10
N PRO A 74 6.31 10.74 -15.40
CA PRO A 74 5.93 11.99 -16.05
C PRO A 74 4.43 12.26 -16.16
N LEU A 75 3.58 11.26 -15.89
CA LEU A 75 2.13 11.39 -15.96
C LEU A 75 1.50 11.95 -14.67
N TYR A 76 2.25 12.02 -13.57
CA TYR A 76 1.76 12.31 -12.22
C TYR A 76 2.62 13.38 -11.54
N ASP A 77 2.14 13.94 -10.43
CA ASP A 77 2.97 14.77 -9.52
C ASP A 77 3.79 13.88 -8.58
N TRP A 78 3.16 12.78 -8.12
CA TRP A 78 3.76 11.72 -7.32
C TRP A 78 3.36 10.36 -7.86
N LEU A 79 4.29 9.42 -7.85
CA LEU A 79 4.06 8.02 -8.16
C LEU A 79 4.31 7.18 -6.92
N PHE A 80 3.30 6.41 -6.51
CA PHE A 80 3.42 5.38 -5.48
C PHE A 80 3.59 4.03 -6.16
N TYR A 81 4.74 3.41 -5.98
CA TYR A 81 4.98 2.03 -6.40
C TYR A 81 4.57 1.07 -5.28
N ILE A 82 3.93 -0.04 -5.62
CA ILE A 82 3.56 -1.13 -4.72
C ILE A 82 3.67 -2.48 -5.43
N ASP A 83 4.32 -3.46 -4.79
CA ASP A 83 4.44 -4.82 -5.33
C ASP A 83 3.09 -5.54 -5.35
N VAL A 84 2.94 -6.50 -6.29
CA VAL A 84 1.70 -7.26 -6.51
C VAL A 84 1.30 -8.16 -5.33
N ASP A 85 2.24 -8.53 -4.47
CA ASP A 85 2.02 -9.33 -3.27
C ASP A 85 1.78 -8.51 -2.00
N CYS A 86 1.34 -7.27 -2.21
CA CYS A 86 0.95 -6.34 -1.15
C CYS A 86 -0.56 -6.08 -1.16
N ILE A 87 -1.13 -5.88 0.03
CA ILE A 87 -2.53 -5.51 0.24
C ILE A 87 -2.59 -4.23 1.06
N ILE A 88 -3.36 -3.25 0.61
CA ILE A 88 -3.69 -2.07 1.41
C ILE A 88 -4.78 -2.48 2.41
N MET A 89 -4.47 -2.39 3.69
CA MET A 89 -5.38 -2.81 4.77
C MET A 89 -6.18 -1.64 5.31
N ASP A 90 -5.57 -0.49 5.52
CA ASP A 90 -6.25 0.73 5.98
C ASP A 90 -6.60 1.64 4.79
N HIS A 91 -7.79 1.47 4.23
CA HIS A 91 -8.28 2.30 3.13
C HIS A 91 -8.65 3.74 3.56
N THR A 92 -8.64 4.07 4.85
CA THR A 92 -8.93 5.44 5.32
C THR A 92 -7.72 6.37 5.21
N ARG A 93 -6.51 5.81 5.10
CA ARG A 93 -5.26 6.56 5.08
C ARG A 93 -4.90 6.99 3.65
N PRO A 94 -4.93 8.29 3.33
CA PRO A 94 -4.55 8.78 2.01
C PRO A 94 -3.03 8.78 1.85
N LEU A 95 -2.55 8.63 0.59
CA LEU A 95 -1.11 8.69 0.27
C LEU A 95 -0.50 10.05 0.57
N GLU A 96 -1.29 11.12 0.55
CA GLU A 96 -0.86 12.47 0.92
C GLU A 96 -0.33 12.55 2.35
N ALA A 97 -0.72 11.63 3.25
CA ALA A 97 -0.21 11.57 4.62
C ALA A 97 1.31 11.26 4.68
N PHE A 98 1.87 10.68 3.63
CA PHE A 98 3.29 10.35 3.54
C PHE A 98 4.09 11.38 2.73
N ILE A 99 3.42 12.18 1.89
CA ILE A 99 4.04 13.15 1.00
C ILE A 99 4.65 14.31 1.79
N ASP A 100 5.87 14.65 1.40
CA ASP A 100 6.60 15.80 1.91
C ASP A 100 7.37 16.44 0.72
N ASP A 101 6.98 17.64 0.34
CA ASP A 101 7.49 18.35 -0.86
C ASP A 101 8.98 18.68 -0.80
N TYR A 102 9.61 18.55 0.36
CA TYR A 102 11.07 18.69 0.47
C TYR A 102 11.81 17.51 -0.17
N TYR A 103 11.22 16.35 -0.18
CA TYR A 103 11.85 15.12 -0.68
C TYR A 103 11.36 14.76 -2.09
N SER A 104 12.21 14.05 -2.82
CA SER A 104 11.92 13.53 -4.16
C SER A 104 11.73 12.01 -4.17
N PHE A 105 12.20 11.32 -3.12
CA PHE A 105 12.05 9.89 -2.94
C PHE A 105 11.74 9.56 -1.47
N ILE A 106 10.71 8.75 -1.22
CA ILE A 106 10.28 8.35 0.13
C ILE A 106 10.19 6.83 0.15
N VAL A 107 10.94 6.19 1.04
CA VAL A 107 11.07 4.73 1.07
C VAL A 107 11.09 4.22 2.51
N PRO A 108 10.39 3.10 2.82
CA PRO A 108 10.44 2.48 4.13
C PRO A 108 11.74 1.69 4.33
N ALA A 109 12.18 1.60 5.59
CA ALA A 109 13.29 0.75 5.98
C ALA A 109 13.05 0.09 7.34
N HIS A 110 13.62 -1.11 7.53
CA HIS A 110 13.61 -1.80 8.81
C HIS A 110 14.38 -1.01 9.88
N ASN A 111 13.86 -1.01 11.11
CA ASN A 111 14.56 -0.52 12.30
C ASN A 111 15.04 0.94 12.22
N VAL A 112 14.43 1.78 11.40
CA VAL A 112 14.67 3.21 11.45
C VAL A 112 14.06 3.72 12.76
N LYS A 113 14.90 4.05 13.74
CA LYS A 113 14.43 4.88 14.85
C LYS A 113 14.16 6.25 14.25
N ALA A 114 12.97 6.80 14.51
CA ALA A 114 12.57 8.13 14.08
C ALA A 114 13.66 9.14 14.46
N VAL A 115 14.53 9.45 13.51
CA VAL A 115 15.59 10.45 13.66
C VAL A 115 15.55 11.29 12.41
N ASP A 116 15.42 12.58 12.58
CA ASP A 116 15.40 13.60 11.52
C ASP A 116 16.71 13.70 10.71
N THR A 117 17.46 12.62 10.61
CA THR A 117 18.72 12.59 9.88
C THR A 117 18.78 11.41 8.93
N PRO A 118 19.41 11.57 7.77
CA PRO A 118 19.69 10.48 6.84
C PRO A 118 20.74 9.53 7.43
N VAL A 119 20.35 8.76 8.45
CA VAL A 119 21.24 7.83 9.16
C VAL A 119 21.26 6.49 8.40
N LEU A 120 21.70 6.53 7.16
CA LEU A 120 22.03 5.30 6.43
C LEU A 120 23.42 4.77 6.83
N ASN A 121 24.19 5.52 7.64
CA ASN A 121 25.59 5.21 7.92
C ASN A 121 25.84 4.26 9.09
N GLU A 122 24.89 4.08 10.01
CA GLU A 122 25.10 3.23 11.20
C GLU A 122 24.29 1.92 11.17
N MET A 123 23.25 1.85 10.35
CA MET A 123 22.45 0.66 10.18
C MET A 123 22.75 0.11 8.79
N GLY A 124 23.57 -0.89 8.72
CA GLY A 124 24.03 -1.48 7.46
C GLY A 124 23.01 -1.43 6.33
N THR A 125 23.48 -1.38 5.12
CA THR A 125 22.73 -1.19 3.85
C THR A 125 21.54 -2.15 3.64
N ASP A 126 21.23 -3.01 4.61
CA ASP A 126 20.31 -4.14 4.49
C ASP A 126 18.86 -3.81 4.91
N CYS A 127 18.54 -2.53 5.10
CA CYS A 127 17.30 -2.15 5.76
C CYS A 127 16.23 -1.52 4.86
N VAL A 128 16.56 -1.07 3.64
CA VAL A 128 15.60 -0.40 2.75
C VAL A 128 14.68 -1.43 2.08
N ILE A 129 13.37 -1.19 2.13
CA ILE A 129 12.35 -2.06 1.54
C ILE A 129 11.86 -1.41 0.25
N THR A 130 11.98 -2.12 -0.87
CA THR A 130 11.66 -1.59 -2.21
C THR A 130 10.35 -2.12 -2.78
N SER A 131 9.58 -2.83 -1.98
CA SER A 131 8.24 -3.29 -2.36
C SER A 131 7.19 -2.16 -2.37
N GLN A 132 7.46 -1.05 -1.66
CA GLN A 132 6.69 0.19 -1.72
C GLN A 132 7.60 1.40 -1.61
N PHE A 133 7.34 2.43 -2.40
CA PHE A 133 7.98 3.73 -2.27
C PHE A 133 7.18 4.82 -3.00
N LEU A 134 7.42 6.07 -2.64
CA LEU A 134 6.88 7.23 -3.33
C LEU A 134 8.03 7.96 -4.05
N VAL A 135 7.79 8.35 -5.28
CA VAL A 135 8.73 9.18 -6.04
C VAL A 135 8.02 10.39 -6.62
N ARG A 136 8.63 11.56 -6.44
CA ARG A 136 8.13 12.83 -6.96
C ARG A 136 8.55 13.02 -8.40
N ASN A 137 7.65 13.56 -9.21
CA ASN A 137 7.96 13.99 -10.57
C ASN A 137 8.69 15.33 -10.54
N ASP A 138 9.96 15.27 -10.21
CA ASP A 138 10.92 16.37 -10.33
C ASP A 138 12.27 15.84 -10.87
N GLU A 139 13.17 16.76 -11.17
CA GLU A 139 14.48 16.41 -11.74
C GLU A 139 15.24 15.39 -10.87
N THR A 140 15.20 15.54 -9.54
CA THR A 140 15.88 14.63 -8.61
C THR A 140 15.20 13.26 -8.55
N GLY A 141 13.88 13.20 -8.49
CA GLY A 141 13.14 11.93 -8.47
C GLY A 141 13.38 11.11 -9.72
N MET A 142 13.37 11.75 -10.89
CA MET A 142 13.70 11.09 -12.16
C MET A 142 15.17 10.64 -12.19
N ALA A 143 16.11 11.50 -11.76
CA ALA A 143 17.53 11.17 -11.72
C ALA A 143 17.84 9.98 -10.79
N ILE A 144 17.13 9.84 -9.66
CA ILE A 144 17.26 8.68 -8.76
C ILE A 144 16.85 7.40 -9.50
N LEU A 145 15.70 7.39 -10.19
CA LEU A 145 15.24 6.21 -10.93
C LEU A 145 16.19 5.85 -12.08
N GLU A 146 16.65 6.85 -12.81
CA GLU A 146 17.60 6.66 -13.92
C GLU A 146 18.95 6.14 -13.42
N ASP A 147 19.45 6.61 -12.29
CA ASP A 147 20.69 6.13 -11.69
C ASP A 147 20.54 4.66 -11.21
N ILE A 148 19.42 4.31 -10.60
CA ILE A 148 19.11 2.91 -10.26
C ILE A 148 19.11 2.06 -11.53
N TRP A 149 18.45 2.51 -12.58
CA TRP A 149 18.37 1.79 -13.87
C TRP A 149 19.69 1.71 -14.61
N ALA A 150 20.55 2.73 -14.51
CA ALA A 150 21.85 2.78 -15.18
C ALA A 150 22.87 1.78 -14.62
N ALA A 151 22.66 1.21 -13.46
CA ALA A 151 23.51 0.16 -12.91
C ALA A 151 23.58 -1.03 -13.86
N LYS A 152 24.76 -1.32 -14.40
CA LYS A 152 24.92 -2.21 -15.58
C LYS A 152 25.10 -3.67 -15.20
N GLU A 153 25.60 -3.98 -14.02
CA GLU A 153 26.02 -5.33 -13.69
C GLU A 153 25.87 -5.60 -12.20
N TRP A 154 25.60 -6.84 -11.90
CA TRP A 154 25.79 -7.38 -10.56
C TRP A 154 27.26 -7.22 -10.19
N PRO A 155 27.59 -6.79 -8.97
CA PRO A 155 28.97 -6.83 -8.51
C PRO A 155 29.52 -8.24 -8.69
N GLU A 156 30.72 -8.38 -9.23
CA GLU A 156 31.39 -9.68 -9.42
C GLU A 156 31.32 -10.52 -8.15
N GLY A 157 30.83 -11.75 -8.28
CA GLY A 157 30.71 -12.72 -7.18
C GLY A 157 29.40 -12.72 -6.41
N MET A 158 28.40 -11.93 -6.80
CA MET A 158 27.05 -12.05 -6.23
C MET A 158 26.24 -13.15 -6.91
N ASP A 159 25.64 -14.02 -6.10
CA ASP A 159 24.65 -14.98 -6.58
C ASP A 159 23.38 -14.23 -7.01
N ILE A 160 22.96 -14.42 -8.26
CA ILE A 160 21.71 -13.88 -8.80
C ILE A 160 20.45 -14.39 -8.07
N ASN A 161 20.60 -15.42 -7.24
CA ASN A 161 19.54 -15.97 -6.41
C ASN A 161 19.49 -15.33 -5.01
N THR A 162 20.35 -14.35 -4.69
CA THR A 162 20.20 -13.59 -3.45
C THR A 162 18.99 -12.66 -3.55
N PHE A 163 18.26 -12.51 -2.46
CA PHE A 163 17.00 -11.76 -2.35
C PHE A 163 17.14 -10.23 -2.53
N ASP A 164 18.28 -9.74 -2.96
CA ASP A 164 18.62 -8.32 -2.90
C ASP A 164 18.85 -7.70 -4.28
N TYR A 165 17.96 -7.97 -5.20
CA TYR A 165 18.07 -7.58 -6.60
C TYR A 165 18.25 -6.06 -6.80
N GLU A 166 17.17 -5.36 -7.18
CA GLU A 166 17.16 -3.90 -7.36
C GLU A 166 17.27 -3.15 -6.04
N GLY A 167 16.82 -3.72 -4.93
CA GLY A 167 16.85 -3.14 -3.60
C GLY A 167 18.25 -2.68 -3.18
N ARG A 168 19.28 -3.45 -3.49
CA ARG A 168 20.66 -3.03 -3.24
C ARG A 168 21.04 -1.79 -4.03
N GLN A 169 20.67 -1.72 -5.31
CA GLN A 169 20.98 -0.56 -6.12
C GLN A 169 20.23 0.68 -5.64
N VAL A 170 18.97 0.54 -5.22
CA VAL A 170 18.23 1.62 -4.57
C VAL A 170 19.02 2.15 -3.36
N ARG A 171 19.49 1.27 -2.48
CA ARG A 171 20.28 1.64 -1.30
C ARG A 171 21.55 2.41 -1.67
N VAL A 172 22.30 1.92 -2.67
CA VAL A 172 23.53 2.58 -3.13
C VAL A 172 23.21 3.94 -3.71
N THR A 173 22.18 4.05 -4.53
CA THR A 173 21.80 5.30 -5.19
C THR A 173 21.37 6.37 -4.18
N ILE A 174 20.46 6.04 -3.26
CA ILE A 174 19.93 7.03 -2.31
C ILE A 174 20.98 7.54 -1.29
N GLN A 175 22.11 6.86 -1.16
CA GLN A 175 23.24 7.29 -0.30
C GLN A 175 24.19 8.26 -1.01
N LYS A 176 24.06 8.46 -2.31
CA LYS A 176 24.91 9.39 -3.03
C LYS A 176 24.72 10.83 -2.52
N PRO A 177 25.78 11.65 -2.45
CA PRO A 177 25.69 13.01 -1.92
C PRO A 177 24.61 13.87 -2.58
N GLU A 178 24.37 13.68 -3.89
CA GLU A 178 23.38 14.39 -4.67
C GLU A 178 21.93 13.99 -4.34
N PHE A 179 21.70 12.78 -3.80
CA PHE A 179 20.36 12.23 -3.57
C PHE A 179 19.98 12.13 -2.10
N VAL A 180 20.95 11.97 -1.19
CA VAL A 180 20.71 11.70 0.23
C VAL A 180 19.82 12.75 0.91
N MET A 181 20.03 14.04 0.61
CA MET A 181 19.24 15.12 1.17
C MET A 181 17.83 15.25 0.59
N ARG A 182 17.55 14.55 -0.52
CA ARG A 182 16.26 14.54 -1.21
C ARG A 182 15.54 13.21 -1.03
N THR A 183 16.10 12.30 -0.24
CA THR A 183 15.52 11.01 0.10
C THR A 183 15.04 11.01 1.55
N LYS A 184 13.78 10.65 1.78
CA LYS A 184 13.19 10.42 3.10
C LYS A 184 13.11 8.93 3.35
N VAL A 185 13.85 8.46 4.33
CA VAL A 185 13.68 7.10 4.84
C VAL A 185 12.69 7.14 6.00
N ILE A 186 11.62 6.38 5.91
CA ILE A 186 10.58 6.31 6.94
C ILE A 186 10.57 4.96 7.64
N GLU A 187 9.96 4.90 8.80
CA GLU A 187 9.79 3.65 9.54
C GLU A 187 8.94 2.66 8.74
N GLU A 188 9.37 1.40 8.74
CA GLU A 188 8.75 0.34 7.96
C GLU A 188 7.24 0.25 8.17
N TYR A 189 6.78 0.28 9.41
CA TYR A 189 5.37 0.11 9.75
C TYR A 189 4.44 1.16 9.11
N LEU A 190 4.98 2.26 8.62
CA LEU A 190 4.18 3.29 7.97
C LEU A 190 3.71 2.88 6.57
N LEU A 191 4.55 2.16 5.81
CA LEU A 191 4.25 1.74 4.44
C LEU A 191 4.35 0.25 4.20
N ASN A 192 4.96 -0.52 5.12
CA ASN A 192 5.16 -1.96 4.94
C ASN A 192 5.06 -2.69 6.27
N ARG A 193 4.31 -3.78 6.31
CA ARG A 193 4.34 -4.80 7.34
C ARG A 193 4.30 -6.16 6.68
N PHE A 194 4.95 -7.12 7.27
CA PHE A 194 4.97 -8.45 6.72
C PHE A 194 3.86 -9.31 7.34
N TRP A 195 3.31 -10.20 6.53
CA TRP A 195 2.51 -11.32 7.04
C TRP A 195 3.41 -12.53 7.24
N TYR A 196 3.50 -12.99 8.47
CA TYR A 196 4.32 -14.13 8.80
C TYR A 196 3.56 -15.18 9.62
N VAL A 197 3.55 -16.41 9.13
CA VAL A 197 3.17 -17.58 9.92
C VAL A 197 4.31 -18.59 9.83
N ASN A 198 5.06 -18.74 10.92
CA ASN A 198 6.06 -19.81 11.11
C ASN A 198 7.18 -19.95 10.06
N ASP A 199 7.62 -18.85 9.43
CA ASP A 199 8.75 -18.91 8.52
C ASP A 199 10.09 -18.79 9.27
N PRO A 200 10.95 -19.82 9.28
CA PRO A 200 12.26 -19.76 9.94
C PRO A 200 13.20 -18.73 9.31
N PHE A 201 13.00 -18.36 8.04
CA PHE A 201 13.81 -17.35 7.35
C PHE A 201 13.63 -15.95 7.93
N ILE A 202 12.46 -15.65 8.43
CA ILE A 202 12.09 -14.39 9.06
C ILE A 202 12.72 -14.25 10.44
N ASN A 203 12.84 -15.33 11.18
CA ASN A 203 13.59 -15.34 12.43
C ASN A 203 15.06 -14.93 12.23
N PHE A 204 15.61 -15.12 11.04
CA PHE A 204 16.97 -14.71 10.71
C PHE A 204 17.08 -13.18 10.47
N HIS A 205 16.08 -12.55 9.89
CA HIS A 205 16.05 -11.11 9.66
C HIS A 205 15.49 -10.34 10.88
N ASN A 206 14.65 -10.96 11.67
CA ASN A 206 13.99 -10.31 12.82
C ASN A 206 14.88 -10.15 14.05
N ARG A 207 16.13 -10.50 14.07
CA ARG A 207 17.10 -10.27 15.16
C ARG A 207 16.46 -10.07 16.56
N GLY A 208 15.38 -10.81 16.86
CA GLY A 208 14.66 -10.78 18.14
C GLY A 208 13.63 -9.65 18.33
N VAL A 209 13.22 -8.95 17.26
CA VAL A 209 12.18 -7.91 17.33
C VAL A 209 10.94 -8.41 16.58
N ASN A 210 9.88 -8.76 17.32
CA ASN A 210 8.59 -9.18 16.77
C ASN A 210 7.77 -8.01 16.17
N ASP A 211 8.38 -6.84 15.97
CA ASP A 211 7.65 -5.60 15.68
C ASP A 211 7.29 -5.41 14.20
N ASN A 212 7.69 -6.34 13.32
CA ASN A 212 7.48 -6.20 11.87
C ASN A 212 6.27 -6.99 11.34
N ILE A 213 5.51 -7.65 12.22
CA ILE A 213 4.31 -8.40 11.84
C ILE A 213 3.14 -7.42 11.75
N TRP A 214 2.34 -7.55 10.68
CA TRP A 214 1.14 -6.75 10.50
C TRP A 214 0.17 -6.88 11.68
N GLN A 215 -0.38 -5.74 12.09
CA GLN A 215 -1.41 -5.63 13.12
C GLN A 215 -2.57 -4.77 12.59
N PRO A 216 -3.79 -4.93 13.11
CA PRO A 216 -4.90 -4.02 12.81
C PRO A 216 -4.47 -2.56 13.02
N GLY A 217 -4.70 -1.72 12.00
CA GLY A 217 -4.25 -0.33 11.96
C GLY A 217 -2.98 -0.06 11.15
N ASP A 218 -2.22 -1.10 10.78
CA ASP A 218 -1.13 -0.96 9.83
C ASP A 218 -1.67 -0.75 8.40
N PHE A 219 -1.01 0.11 7.63
CA PHE A 219 -1.51 0.55 6.33
C PHE A 219 -1.44 -0.54 5.27
N ILE A 220 -0.30 -1.21 5.12
CA ILE A 220 -0.06 -2.21 4.08
C ILE A 220 0.47 -3.49 4.72
N VAL A 221 -0.01 -4.63 4.24
CA VAL A 221 0.58 -5.94 4.50
C VAL A 221 1.26 -6.47 3.25
N HIS A 222 2.48 -6.97 3.40
CA HIS A 222 3.30 -7.59 2.36
C HIS A 222 3.40 -9.10 2.61
N VAL A 223 2.90 -9.89 1.67
CA VAL A 223 2.88 -11.36 1.75
C VAL A 223 4.06 -11.91 0.95
N SER A 224 5.28 -11.66 1.44
CA SER A 224 6.51 -12.16 0.81
C SER A 224 6.87 -13.57 1.29
N ASN A 225 7.79 -14.22 0.57
CA ASN A 225 8.43 -15.50 0.97
C ASN A 225 7.54 -16.75 1.03
N TYR A 226 6.34 -16.70 0.48
CA TYR A 226 5.50 -17.89 0.29
C TYR A 226 5.53 -18.35 -1.17
N PRO A 227 5.25 -19.63 -1.47
CA PRO A 227 4.93 -20.07 -2.83
C PRO A 227 3.80 -19.23 -3.43
N ILE A 228 3.81 -18.99 -4.74
CA ILE A 228 2.85 -18.07 -5.40
C ILE A 228 1.40 -18.42 -5.09
N ASN A 229 1.04 -19.71 -5.11
CA ASN A 229 -0.34 -20.13 -4.83
C ASN A 229 -0.73 -19.84 -3.39
N ASP A 230 0.14 -20.17 -2.42
CA ASP A 230 -0.13 -19.91 -0.99
C ASP A 230 -0.24 -18.41 -0.72
N ARG A 231 0.55 -17.57 -1.42
CA ARG A 231 0.42 -16.11 -1.37
C ARG A 231 -0.92 -15.62 -1.87
N THR A 232 -1.39 -16.17 -2.99
CA THR A 232 -2.68 -15.79 -3.57
C THR A 232 -3.82 -16.05 -2.59
N ASP A 233 -3.83 -17.23 -1.96
CA ASP A 233 -4.85 -17.60 -0.98
C ASP A 233 -4.80 -16.71 0.29
N LEU A 234 -3.58 -16.40 0.77
CA LEU A 234 -3.39 -15.48 1.90
C LEU A 234 -3.85 -14.06 1.57
N ILE A 235 -3.54 -13.58 0.38
CA ILE A 235 -3.94 -12.26 -0.10
C ILE A 235 -5.47 -12.18 -0.22
N ASP A 236 -6.13 -13.22 -0.74
CA ASP A 236 -7.59 -13.28 -0.82
C ASP A 236 -8.23 -13.21 0.58
N MET A 237 -7.68 -13.98 1.51
CA MET A 237 -8.11 -13.94 2.91
C MET A 237 -7.92 -12.55 3.54
N LEU A 238 -6.75 -11.93 3.36
CA LEU A 238 -6.44 -10.61 3.90
C LEU A 238 -7.28 -9.51 3.26
N ASN A 239 -7.55 -9.61 1.94
CA ASN A 239 -8.43 -8.67 1.25
C ASN A 239 -9.84 -8.67 1.86
N TYR A 240 -10.32 -9.81 2.36
CA TYR A 240 -11.59 -9.87 3.08
C TYR A 240 -11.62 -8.94 4.32
N PHE A 241 -10.50 -8.79 5.01
CA PHE A 241 -10.37 -7.96 6.22
C PHE A 241 -9.89 -6.54 5.94
N SER A 242 -9.57 -6.19 4.70
CA SER A 242 -9.12 -4.83 4.36
C SER A 242 -10.26 -3.81 4.45
N GLY A 243 -9.92 -2.53 4.60
CA GLY A 243 -10.87 -1.42 4.58
C GLY A 243 -10.73 -0.42 5.72
N GLY A 244 -10.07 -0.81 6.83
CA GLY A 244 -9.80 0.07 7.97
C GLY A 244 -9.06 -0.65 9.07
N ASP A 245 -8.63 0.10 10.07
CA ASP A 245 -7.88 -0.41 11.21
C ASP A 245 -8.73 -1.21 12.20
N VAL A 246 -10.05 -1.03 12.20
CA VAL A 246 -10.96 -1.61 13.18
C VAL A 246 -12.17 -2.35 12.62
N VAL A 247 -12.43 -2.25 11.29
CA VAL A 247 -13.59 -2.87 10.65
C VAL A 247 -13.23 -3.43 9.27
N GLY A 248 -13.47 -4.70 9.04
CA GLY A 248 -13.37 -5.37 7.74
C GLY A 248 -14.73 -5.53 7.06
N TRP A 249 -14.79 -5.47 5.74
CA TRP A 249 -16.03 -5.45 4.96
C TRP A 249 -16.09 -6.52 3.89
N TYR A 250 -17.29 -7.05 3.68
CA TYR A 250 -17.58 -7.99 2.60
C TYR A 250 -19.00 -7.78 2.06
N ARG A 251 -19.18 -7.88 0.73
CA ARG A 251 -20.49 -7.70 0.08
C ARG A 251 -21.02 -9.01 -0.49
N GLU A 252 -22.29 -9.30 -0.20
CA GLU A 252 -23.13 -10.32 -0.88
C GLU A 252 -24.36 -9.64 -1.48
N PRO A 253 -25.13 -10.31 -2.38
CA PRO A 253 -26.42 -9.79 -2.82
C PRO A 253 -27.32 -9.47 -1.62
N SER A 254 -27.93 -8.29 -1.64
CA SER A 254 -28.82 -7.75 -0.59
C SER A 254 -28.18 -7.59 0.81
N LYS A 255 -26.84 -7.73 0.91
CA LYS A 255 -26.15 -7.65 2.21
C LYS A 255 -24.74 -7.11 2.09
N ILE A 256 -24.37 -6.27 3.05
CA ILE A 256 -22.98 -5.94 3.35
C ILE A 256 -22.68 -6.53 4.71
N LYS A 257 -21.72 -7.44 4.77
CA LYS A 257 -21.24 -8.04 6.01
C LYS A 257 -20.01 -7.31 6.49
N PHE A 258 -19.85 -7.18 7.78
CA PHE A 258 -18.63 -6.64 8.36
C PHE A 258 -18.30 -7.30 9.71
N ILE A 259 -17.06 -7.19 10.11
CA ILE A 259 -16.55 -7.63 11.39
C ILE A 259 -15.86 -6.45 12.08
N SER A 260 -16.06 -6.31 13.38
CA SER A 260 -15.29 -5.37 14.18
C SER A 260 -14.07 -6.09 14.77
N PHE A 261 -12.89 -5.47 14.66
CA PHE A 261 -11.66 -5.98 15.25
C PHE A 261 -11.43 -5.45 16.68
N ASP A 262 -12.33 -4.59 17.18
CA ASP A 262 -12.27 -4.02 18.50
C ASP A 262 -13.70 -3.83 19.06
N ASP A 263 -13.84 -3.68 20.37
CA ASP A 263 -15.09 -3.27 21.00
C ASP A 263 -15.29 -1.76 20.80
N LEU A 264 -16.29 -1.39 20.01
CA LEU A 264 -16.55 -0.01 19.63
C LEU A 264 -17.93 0.45 20.13
N THR A 265 -18.04 1.71 20.51
CA THR A 265 -19.31 2.34 20.88
C THR A 265 -19.64 3.53 19.99
N ASN A 266 -20.95 3.78 19.80
CA ASN A 266 -21.47 4.90 19.01
C ASN A 266 -20.92 4.95 17.58
N VAL A 267 -21.01 3.82 16.86
CA VAL A 267 -20.55 3.72 15.48
C VAL A 267 -21.68 4.05 14.53
N MET A 268 -21.40 4.95 13.59
CA MET A 268 -22.26 5.25 12.43
C MET A 268 -21.65 4.61 11.20
N ILE A 269 -22.48 3.92 10.40
CA ILE A 269 -22.06 3.33 9.13
C ILE A 269 -22.89 3.91 8.01
N ASP A 270 -22.21 4.58 7.07
CA ASP A 270 -22.78 5.15 5.85
C ASP A 270 -22.50 4.22 4.67
N VAL A 271 -23.53 3.89 3.93
CA VAL A 271 -23.42 3.32 2.57
C VAL A 271 -23.64 4.48 1.60
N CYS A 272 -22.63 4.80 0.83
CA CYS A 272 -22.61 5.94 -0.08
C CYS A 272 -22.56 5.47 -1.54
N ASP A 273 -22.98 6.32 -2.46
CA ASP A 273 -22.66 6.16 -3.88
C ASP A 273 -21.17 6.50 -4.16
N VAL A 274 -20.76 6.37 -5.43
CA VAL A 274 -19.38 6.68 -5.87
C VAL A 274 -19.02 8.17 -5.79
N ASN A 275 -20.02 9.06 -5.64
CA ASN A 275 -19.84 10.49 -5.43
C ASN A 275 -19.80 10.87 -3.94
N HIS A 276 -19.79 9.85 -3.05
CA HIS A 276 -19.83 9.99 -1.60
C HIS A 276 -21.16 10.52 -1.01
N GLU A 277 -22.24 10.49 -1.76
CA GLU A 277 -23.58 10.81 -1.23
C GLU A 277 -24.13 9.63 -0.43
N VAL A 278 -24.65 9.90 0.77
CA VAL A 278 -25.15 8.86 1.66
C VAL A 278 -26.47 8.32 1.15
N LEU A 279 -26.50 7.03 0.83
CA LEU A 279 -27.70 6.30 0.40
C LEU A 279 -28.45 5.71 1.59
N ILE A 280 -27.73 5.10 2.53
CA ILE A 280 -28.28 4.56 3.78
C ILE A 280 -27.31 4.85 4.92
N ARG A 281 -27.86 5.11 6.10
CA ARG A 281 -27.11 5.27 7.35
C ARG A 281 -27.61 4.31 8.41
N TYR A 282 -26.68 3.63 9.06
CA TYR A 282 -26.92 2.74 10.19
C TYR A 282 -26.24 3.29 11.43
N ALA A 283 -26.88 3.12 12.60
CA ALA A 283 -26.32 3.48 13.89
C ALA A 283 -26.19 2.24 14.78
N PHE A 284 -25.01 2.03 15.31
CA PHE A 284 -24.73 0.94 16.23
C PHE A 284 -24.29 1.54 17.56
N PRO A 285 -25.10 1.37 18.63
CA PRO A 285 -24.68 1.79 19.99
C PRO A 285 -23.39 1.11 20.42
N GLU A 286 -23.22 -0.16 20.01
CA GLU A 286 -22.08 -1.00 20.34
C GLU A 286 -21.78 -1.98 19.21
N LEU A 287 -20.50 -2.19 18.91
CA LEU A 287 -19.96 -3.28 18.09
C LEU A 287 -18.98 -4.07 18.94
N SER A 288 -19.20 -5.36 19.07
CA SER A 288 -18.32 -6.23 19.85
C SER A 288 -17.26 -6.88 18.95
N HIS A 289 -16.07 -7.05 19.51
CA HIS A 289 -14.93 -7.70 18.87
C HIS A 289 -15.31 -9.07 18.29
N GLU A 290 -14.82 -9.35 17.08
CA GLU A 290 -15.03 -10.62 16.33
C GLU A 290 -16.48 -10.99 16.02
N ILE A 291 -17.47 -10.16 16.38
CA ILE A 291 -18.85 -10.41 15.96
C ILE A 291 -19.07 -9.97 14.52
N ARG A 292 -19.72 -10.84 13.74
CA ARG A 292 -20.11 -10.54 12.36
C ARG A 292 -21.45 -9.81 12.34
N TYR A 293 -21.48 -8.66 11.70
CA TYR A 293 -22.66 -7.83 11.53
C TYR A 293 -23.15 -7.89 10.08
N ILE A 294 -24.44 -7.67 9.87
CA ILE A 294 -25.07 -7.67 8.55
C ILE A 294 -25.86 -6.38 8.38
N LEU A 295 -25.54 -5.62 7.32
CA LEU A 295 -26.37 -4.52 6.83
C LEU A 295 -27.19 -5.04 5.66
N TYR A 296 -28.49 -4.88 5.70
CA TYR A 296 -29.36 -5.25 4.60
C TYR A 296 -29.45 -4.11 3.61
N THR A 297 -29.17 -4.39 2.34
CA THR A 297 -29.27 -3.44 1.23
C THR A 297 -30.59 -3.67 0.45
N ASN A 298 -30.94 -2.79 -0.44
CA ASN A 298 -32.07 -2.92 -1.34
C ASN A 298 -31.60 -3.11 -2.79
N GLU A 299 -32.53 -3.45 -3.69
CA GLU A 299 -32.22 -3.69 -5.11
C GLU A 299 -31.51 -2.50 -5.77
N GLN A 300 -31.83 -1.26 -5.41
CA GLN A 300 -31.20 -0.09 -5.99
C GLN A 300 -29.71 -0.02 -5.59
N ILE A 301 -29.38 -0.35 -4.34
CA ILE A 301 -27.99 -0.38 -3.85
C ILE A 301 -27.26 -1.58 -4.46
N ASP A 302 -27.91 -2.73 -4.57
CA ASP A 302 -27.31 -3.95 -5.10
C ASP A 302 -26.85 -3.82 -6.56
N GLN A 303 -27.50 -2.95 -7.33
CA GLN A 303 -27.21 -2.71 -8.76
C GLN A 303 -26.12 -1.67 -9.02
N GLN A 304 -25.54 -1.09 -7.98
CA GLN A 304 -24.50 -0.06 -8.14
C GLN A 304 -23.26 -0.32 -7.29
N GLU A 305 -22.16 0.29 -7.70
CA GLU A 305 -20.96 0.35 -6.88
C GLU A 305 -21.21 1.27 -5.68
N VAL A 306 -20.73 0.88 -4.50
CA VAL A 306 -20.94 1.67 -3.28
C VAL A 306 -19.63 1.83 -2.50
N ILE A 307 -19.56 2.89 -1.71
CA ILE A 307 -18.54 3.12 -0.73
C ILE A 307 -19.18 2.97 0.65
N VAL A 308 -18.64 2.09 1.49
CA VAL A 308 -19.03 2.00 2.89
C VAL A 308 -18.03 2.74 3.75
N LYS A 309 -18.54 3.47 4.75
CA LYS A 309 -17.73 4.27 5.68
C LYS A 309 -18.25 4.05 7.09
N ALA A 310 -17.34 3.78 8.03
CA ALA A 310 -17.66 3.75 9.46
C ALA A 310 -17.07 4.96 10.16
N TYR A 311 -17.85 5.55 11.06
CA TYR A 311 -17.46 6.71 11.86
C TYR A 311 -17.67 6.43 13.32
N ARG A 312 -16.75 6.91 14.16
CA ARG A 312 -16.91 6.95 15.62
C ARG A 312 -16.67 8.39 16.08
N HIS A 313 -17.68 8.97 16.75
CA HIS A 313 -17.63 10.39 17.17
C HIS A 313 -17.21 11.31 16.01
N ASP A 314 -17.87 11.16 14.85
CA ASP A 314 -17.63 11.90 13.59
C ASP A 314 -16.22 11.71 12.98
N LYS A 315 -15.37 10.86 13.55
CA LYS A 315 -14.09 10.47 12.99
C LYS A 315 -14.28 9.24 12.11
N LEU A 316 -13.82 9.30 10.86
CA LEU A 316 -13.76 8.14 9.96
C LEU A 316 -12.79 7.09 10.55
N ILE A 317 -13.25 5.87 10.73
CA ILE A 317 -12.49 4.75 11.30
C ILE A 317 -12.34 3.57 10.33
N ALA A 318 -13.17 3.50 9.30
CA ALA A 318 -13.03 2.54 8.22
C ALA A 318 -13.73 3.04 6.97
N ALA A 319 -13.19 2.70 5.78
CA ALA A 319 -13.84 2.94 4.51
C ALA A 319 -13.45 1.88 3.49
N ARG A 320 -14.37 1.49 2.62
CA ARG A 320 -14.09 0.56 1.52
C ARG A 320 -15.00 0.80 0.34
N TYR A 321 -14.43 0.71 -0.86
CA TYR A 321 -15.16 0.62 -2.11
C TYR A 321 -15.61 -0.83 -2.33
N LEU A 322 -16.91 -1.04 -2.57
CA LEU A 322 -17.50 -2.34 -2.82
C LEU A 322 -18.11 -2.37 -4.22
N PRO A 323 -17.59 -3.20 -5.15
CA PRO A 323 -18.11 -3.29 -6.51
C PRO A 323 -19.52 -3.85 -6.53
N CYS A 324 -20.26 -3.57 -7.62
CA CYS A 324 -21.48 -4.28 -7.92
C CYS A 324 -21.15 -5.77 -8.14
N LYS A 325 -21.88 -6.66 -7.47
CA LYS A 325 -21.80 -8.10 -7.80
C LYS A 325 -22.91 -8.43 -8.79
N ASN A 326 -22.52 -8.69 -10.03
CA ASN A 326 -23.37 -9.27 -11.08
C ASN A 326 -23.78 -10.70 -10.73
#